data_02964a226ea2ff45b5417558f3d72424
#
_entry.id   02964a226ea2ff45b5417558f3d72424
#
_cell.length_a   1.000
_cell.length_b   1.000
_cell.length_c   1.000
_cell.angle_alpha   90.00
_cell.angle_beta   90.00
_cell.angle_gamma   90.00
#
_symmetry.space_group_name_H-M   'P 1'
#
loop_
_entity.id
_entity.type
_entity.pdbx_description
1 polymer ?
#
loop_
_entity_poly.entity_id
_entity_poly.type
_entity_poly.pdbx_seq_one_letter_code
_entity_poly.pdbx_strand_id
1 'polypeptide(L)'
;MRSRNVKTALPTKRKLAPTVAPEHSPAPAACTGCLYVVGTPIGNLEDISMRALRILREVDLIACEDTRHTMKLLSHFDIHTTLVSYHEHNEITRAPEIVIDLEQGASVALVSDAGMPAISDPGQRLVSQCLRHGIKVVPIPGPSAFVSALAASGLPSAPKNISRVVAPGAASR
;
A
#
# COMPACT_ATOMS: atom_id res chain seq x y z
N MET A 1 65.55 -6.43 42.44
CA MET A 1 64.10 -6.42 42.11
C MET A 1 63.85 -5.29 41.14
N ARG A 2 63.55 -5.60 39.84
CA ARG A 2 63.29 -4.60 38.80
C ARG A 2 61.80 -4.58 38.49
N SER A 3 61.15 -3.49 38.85
CA SER A 3 59.72 -3.23 38.53
C SER A 3 59.57 -2.90 37.05
N ARG A 4 58.80 -3.69 36.29
CA ARG A 4 58.43 -3.38 34.91
C ARG A 4 57.17 -2.57 34.84
N ASN A 5 57.30 -1.31 34.44
CA ASN A 5 56.21 -0.38 34.19
C ASN A 5 55.54 -0.79 32.82
N VAL A 6 54.35 -1.34 32.87
CA VAL A 6 53.54 -1.62 31.69
C VAL A 6 52.69 -0.36 31.38
N LYS A 7 53.06 0.34 30.31
CA LYS A 7 52.25 1.47 29.78
C LYS A 7 51.10 0.87 28.97
N THR A 8 49.92 0.96 29.53
CA THR A 8 48.65 0.64 28.82
C THR A 8 48.35 1.74 27.81
N ALA A 9 48.46 1.44 26.52
CA ALA A 9 48.04 2.37 25.48
C ALA A 9 46.51 2.37 25.36
N LEU A 10 45.91 3.57 25.44
CA LEU A 10 44.49 3.80 25.21
C LEU A 10 44.15 3.58 23.71
N PRO A 11 43.03 2.94 23.38
CA PRO A 11 42.64 2.74 21.99
C PRO A 11 42.22 4.08 21.36
N THR A 12 42.80 4.38 20.22
CA THR A 12 42.52 5.54 19.38
C THR A 12 41.03 5.52 18.93
N LYS A 13 40.30 6.60 19.21
CA LYS A 13 38.94 6.82 18.76
C LYS A 13 38.88 6.73 17.24
N ARG A 14 38.23 5.67 16.73
CA ARG A 14 37.90 5.50 15.33
C ARG A 14 36.90 6.58 14.92
N LYS A 15 37.31 7.52 14.07
CA LYS A 15 36.42 8.52 13.45
C LYS A 15 35.37 7.76 12.62
N LEU A 16 34.14 7.79 13.06
CA LEU A 16 33.00 7.35 12.24
C LEU A 16 32.92 8.27 11.02
N ALA A 17 32.89 7.67 9.84
CA ALA A 17 32.61 8.35 8.59
C ALA A 17 31.19 8.98 8.67
N PRO A 18 30.93 10.13 8.04
CA PRO A 18 29.60 10.72 8.02
C PRO A 18 28.63 9.74 7.37
N THR A 19 27.58 9.42 8.10
CA THR A 19 26.44 8.67 7.58
C THR A 19 25.83 9.48 6.46
N VAL A 20 25.99 9.03 5.22
CA VAL A 20 25.27 9.59 4.07
C VAL A 20 23.79 9.36 4.35
N ALA A 21 23.04 10.44 4.53
CA ALA A 21 21.59 10.39 4.56
C ALA A 21 21.11 9.73 3.27
N PRO A 22 20.10 8.84 3.31
CA PRO A 22 19.57 8.26 2.10
C PRO A 22 19.09 9.41 1.21
N GLU A 23 19.71 9.55 0.03
CA GLU A 23 19.24 10.46 -1.00
C GLU A 23 17.80 10.09 -1.29
N HIS A 24 16.88 11.00 -0.98
CA HIS A 24 15.50 10.89 -1.42
C HIS A 24 15.54 10.89 -2.95
N SER A 25 15.40 9.70 -3.53
CA SER A 25 15.14 9.58 -4.96
C SER A 25 13.94 10.47 -5.28
N PRO A 26 14.02 11.38 -6.26
CA PRO A 26 12.89 12.22 -6.64
C PRO A 26 11.70 11.30 -6.86
N ALA A 27 10.55 11.63 -6.22
CA ALA A 27 9.33 10.89 -6.39
C ALA A 27 9.05 10.74 -7.89
N PRO A 28 8.77 9.52 -8.40
CA PRO A 28 8.42 9.36 -9.80
C PRO A 28 7.25 10.29 -10.07
N ALA A 29 7.36 11.11 -11.10
CA ALA A 29 6.30 11.99 -11.57
C ALA A 29 4.99 11.17 -11.63
N ALA A 30 3.88 11.77 -11.16
CA ALA A 30 2.58 11.15 -11.21
C ALA A 30 2.38 10.57 -12.62
N CYS A 31 2.21 9.24 -12.72
CA CYS A 31 1.99 8.60 -14.01
C CYS A 31 0.59 9.00 -14.45
N THR A 32 0.48 9.88 -15.44
CA THR A 32 -0.79 10.14 -16.12
C THR A 32 -1.31 8.83 -16.69
N GLY A 33 -2.62 8.56 -16.55
CA GLY A 33 -3.21 7.31 -16.97
C GLY A 33 -2.81 6.10 -16.11
N CYS A 34 -2.83 6.24 -14.78
CA CYS A 34 -2.41 5.21 -13.86
C CYS A 34 -3.47 4.92 -12.79
N LEU A 35 -3.80 3.65 -12.60
CA LEU A 35 -4.61 3.19 -11.47
C LEU A 35 -3.69 2.77 -10.30
N TYR A 36 -3.86 3.40 -9.15
CA TYR A 36 -3.19 3.02 -7.91
C TYR A 36 -4.14 2.22 -7.03
N VAL A 37 -3.76 1.00 -6.66
CA VAL A 37 -4.52 0.15 -5.73
C VAL A 37 -3.91 0.34 -4.36
N VAL A 38 -4.59 1.11 -3.48
CA VAL A 38 -3.98 1.64 -2.25
C VAL A 38 -4.55 0.94 -1.03
N GLY A 39 -3.66 0.32 -0.24
CA GLY A 39 -4.03 -0.27 1.04
C GLY A 39 -4.29 0.78 2.11
N THR A 40 -5.44 0.65 2.80
CA THR A 40 -5.90 1.53 3.87
C THR A 40 -5.75 0.88 5.25
N PRO A 41 -5.77 1.66 6.35
CA PRO A 41 -5.70 1.14 7.71
C PRO A 41 -6.81 0.14 8.03
N ILE A 42 -6.50 -0.85 8.88
CA ILE A 42 -7.43 -1.91 9.31
C ILE A 42 -7.86 -1.77 10.78
N GLY A 43 -7.81 -0.56 11.33
CA GLY A 43 -8.19 -0.28 12.72
C GLY A 43 -7.27 0.73 13.42
N ASN A 44 -6.06 0.95 12.91
CA ASN A 44 -5.14 1.96 13.42
C ASN A 44 -4.66 2.86 12.27
N LEU A 45 -4.94 4.17 12.35
CA LEU A 45 -4.58 5.14 11.32
C LEU A 45 -3.07 5.26 11.09
N GLU A 46 -2.24 4.94 12.09
CA GLU A 46 -0.78 4.98 11.98
C GLU A 46 -0.21 3.90 11.04
N ASP A 47 -1.00 2.88 10.71
CA ASP A 47 -0.58 1.81 9.81
C ASP A 47 -0.58 2.23 8.33
N ILE A 48 -1.06 3.43 7.99
CA ILE A 48 -1.01 3.93 6.62
C ILE A 48 0.43 4.21 6.18
N SER A 49 0.79 3.79 4.99
CA SER A 49 2.14 4.06 4.49
C SER A 49 2.29 5.52 4.02
N MET A 50 3.49 6.09 4.19
CA MET A 50 3.82 7.43 3.67
C MET A 50 3.60 7.53 2.17
N ARG A 51 3.84 6.44 1.43
CA ARG A 51 3.59 6.37 -0.01
C ARG A 51 2.09 6.43 -0.32
N ALA A 52 1.25 5.77 0.47
CA ALA A 52 -0.21 5.85 0.33
C ALA A 52 -0.69 7.28 0.53
N LEU A 53 -0.28 7.97 1.61
CA LEU A 53 -0.63 9.36 1.87
C LEU A 53 -0.23 10.29 0.73
N ARG A 54 0.98 10.11 0.18
CA ARG A 54 1.44 10.91 -0.96
C ARG A 54 0.57 10.67 -2.20
N ILE A 55 0.33 9.42 -2.57
CA ILE A 55 -0.51 9.08 -3.73
C ILE A 55 -1.93 9.63 -3.57
N LEU A 56 -2.56 9.47 -2.40
CA LEU A 56 -3.90 9.98 -2.14
C LEU A 56 -4.00 11.51 -2.26
N ARG A 57 -2.90 12.26 -2.07
CA ARG A 57 -2.85 13.71 -2.30
C ARG A 57 -2.63 14.08 -3.76
N GLU A 58 -1.92 13.26 -4.52
CA GLU A 58 -1.44 13.57 -5.86
C GLU A 58 -2.41 13.13 -6.97
N VAL A 59 -3.27 12.13 -6.72
CA VAL A 59 -4.21 11.63 -7.75
C VAL A 59 -5.35 12.61 -8.00
N ASP A 60 -5.90 12.54 -9.21
CA ASP A 60 -7.03 13.38 -9.63
C ASP A 60 -8.34 12.92 -8.97
N LEU A 61 -8.47 11.62 -8.70
CA LEU A 61 -9.69 11.01 -8.19
C LEU A 61 -9.39 9.83 -7.27
N ILE A 62 -10.19 9.67 -6.21
CA ILE A 62 -10.17 8.49 -5.35
C ILE A 62 -11.51 7.75 -5.50
N ALA A 63 -11.46 6.54 -6.05
CA ALA A 63 -12.58 5.60 -6.10
C ALA A 63 -12.61 4.79 -4.80
N CYS A 64 -13.73 4.86 -4.05
CA CYS A 64 -13.85 4.26 -2.72
C CYS A 64 -15.20 3.57 -2.52
N GLU A 65 -15.24 2.58 -1.66
CA GLU A 65 -16.44 1.81 -1.35
C GLU A 65 -17.47 2.66 -0.61
N ASP A 66 -17.13 3.21 0.55
CA ASP A 66 -17.94 4.20 1.28
C ASP A 66 -17.21 5.54 1.37
N THR A 67 -17.75 6.54 0.68
CA THR A 67 -17.22 7.90 0.66
C THR A 67 -17.17 8.55 2.04
N ARG A 68 -18.11 8.21 2.94
CA ARG A 68 -18.17 8.74 4.31
C ARG A 68 -17.06 8.17 5.17
N HIS A 69 -16.73 6.87 4.97
CA HIS A 69 -15.63 6.21 5.67
C HIS A 69 -14.30 6.77 5.19
N THR A 70 -14.10 6.80 3.88
CA THR A 70 -12.87 7.33 3.28
C THR A 70 -12.66 8.80 3.59
N MET A 71 -13.72 9.62 3.64
CA MET A 71 -13.63 11.03 4.00
C MET A 71 -13.07 11.25 5.42
N LYS A 72 -13.39 10.38 6.38
CA LYS A 72 -12.81 10.47 7.75
C LYS A 72 -11.31 10.23 7.72
N LEU A 73 -10.86 9.23 6.94
CA LEU A 73 -9.43 8.95 6.76
C LEU A 73 -8.72 10.15 6.12
N LEU A 74 -9.25 10.67 5.02
CA LEU A 74 -8.65 11.79 4.29
C LEU A 74 -8.61 13.07 5.14
N SER A 75 -9.69 13.37 5.87
CA SER A 75 -9.75 14.53 6.78
C SER A 75 -8.71 14.43 7.89
N HIS A 76 -8.44 13.24 8.43
CA HIS A 76 -7.42 13.06 9.47
C HIS A 76 -6.02 13.41 8.97
N PHE A 77 -5.73 13.18 7.69
CA PHE A 77 -4.43 13.47 7.08
C PHE A 77 -4.41 14.74 6.22
N ASP A 78 -5.44 15.59 6.33
CA ASP A 78 -5.57 16.83 5.57
C ASP A 78 -5.40 16.61 4.05
N ILE A 79 -6.20 15.67 3.51
CA ILE A 79 -6.24 15.32 2.08
C ILE A 79 -7.59 15.73 1.52
N HIS A 80 -7.60 16.50 0.41
CA HIS A 80 -8.79 17.10 -0.17
C HIS A 80 -9.12 16.58 -1.59
N THR A 81 -8.56 15.47 -1.97
CA THR A 81 -8.78 14.84 -3.28
C THR A 81 -10.23 14.43 -3.46
N THR A 82 -10.75 14.60 -4.68
CA THR A 82 -12.12 14.27 -5.03
C THR A 82 -12.42 12.77 -4.82
N LEU A 83 -13.55 12.47 -4.16
CA LEU A 83 -14.04 11.12 -3.95
C LEU A 83 -15.12 10.75 -4.94
N VAL A 84 -15.12 9.53 -5.43
CA VAL A 84 -16.20 8.91 -6.18
C VAL A 84 -16.54 7.55 -5.57
N SER A 85 -17.85 7.28 -5.44
CA SER A 85 -18.32 5.99 -4.95
C SER A 85 -18.09 4.90 -5.98
N TYR A 86 -17.43 3.80 -5.56
CA TYR A 86 -17.17 2.61 -6.35
C TYR A 86 -17.37 1.37 -5.46
N HIS A 87 -18.52 0.73 -5.54
CA HIS A 87 -18.91 -0.41 -4.73
C HIS A 87 -19.55 -1.51 -5.60
N GLU A 88 -19.79 -2.67 -5.04
CA GLU A 88 -20.30 -3.85 -5.74
C GLU A 88 -21.57 -3.55 -6.59
N HIS A 89 -22.49 -2.71 -6.09
CA HIS A 89 -23.73 -2.43 -6.80
C HIS A 89 -23.59 -1.45 -7.96
N ASN A 90 -22.51 -0.64 -8.04
CA ASN A 90 -22.32 0.31 -9.13
C ASN A 90 -21.08 0.02 -10.00
N GLU A 91 -20.26 -0.97 -9.67
CA GLU A 91 -19.01 -1.25 -10.38
C GLU A 91 -19.20 -1.54 -11.88
N ILE A 92 -20.38 -2.05 -12.28
CA ILE A 92 -20.67 -2.36 -13.69
C ILE A 92 -20.72 -1.09 -14.54
N THR A 93 -21.29 0.00 -13.99
CA THR A 93 -21.42 1.28 -14.67
C THR A 93 -20.21 2.18 -14.44
N ARG A 94 -19.68 2.18 -13.22
CA ARG A 94 -18.56 3.06 -12.82
C ARG A 94 -17.20 2.64 -13.36
N ALA A 95 -16.94 1.34 -13.51
CA ALA A 95 -15.63 0.90 -14.00
C ALA A 95 -15.33 1.40 -15.42
N PRO A 96 -16.25 1.35 -16.41
CA PRO A 96 -16.00 1.94 -17.72
C PRO A 96 -15.76 3.46 -17.68
N GLU A 97 -16.48 4.21 -16.83
CA GLU A 97 -16.29 5.66 -16.69
C GLU A 97 -14.88 5.97 -16.21
N ILE A 98 -14.42 5.31 -15.14
CA ILE A 98 -13.07 5.47 -14.60
C ILE A 98 -11.99 5.05 -15.61
N VAL A 99 -12.24 4.01 -16.40
CA VAL A 99 -11.31 3.58 -17.47
C VAL A 99 -11.16 4.68 -18.52
N ILE A 100 -12.25 5.34 -18.91
CA ILE A 100 -12.21 6.48 -19.85
C ILE A 100 -11.37 7.63 -19.28
N ASP A 101 -11.56 7.99 -18.00
CA ASP A 101 -10.76 9.03 -17.34
C ASP A 101 -9.28 8.68 -17.33
N LEU A 102 -8.96 7.42 -17.04
CA LEU A 102 -7.59 6.90 -17.06
C LEU A 102 -6.99 6.92 -18.47
N GLU A 103 -7.74 6.57 -19.52
CA GLU A 103 -7.31 6.65 -20.92
C GLU A 103 -7.04 8.10 -21.35
N GLN A 104 -7.77 9.06 -20.78
CA GLN A 104 -7.56 10.49 -21.00
C GLN A 104 -6.37 11.04 -20.22
N GLY A 105 -5.68 10.21 -19.45
CA GLY A 105 -4.47 10.57 -18.73
C GLY A 105 -4.66 10.88 -17.26
N ALA A 106 -5.87 10.74 -16.72
CA ALA A 106 -6.11 10.91 -15.28
C ALA A 106 -5.40 9.85 -14.44
N SER A 107 -5.07 10.20 -13.22
CA SER A 107 -4.57 9.30 -12.19
C SER A 107 -5.68 9.01 -11.17
N VAL A 108 -5.90 7.74 -10.86
CA VAL A 108 -6.98 7.32 -9.96
C VAL A 108 -6.42 6.42 -8.87
N ALA A 109 -6.80 6.66 -7.61
CA ALA A 109 -6.57 5.73 -6.52
C ALA A 109 -7.85 4.93 -6.24
N LEU A 110 -7.73 3.61 -6.17
CA LEU A 110 -8.77 2.70 -5.68
C LEU A 110 -8.45 2.36 -4.23
N VAL A 111 -9.44 2.56 -3.34
CA VAL A 111 -9.36 2.20 -1.92
C VAL A 111 -10.59 1.40 -1.51
N SER A 112 -10.45 0.53 -0.51
CA SER A 112 -11.55 -0.09 0.23
C SER A 112 -11.67 0.53 1.63
N ASP A 113 -12.69 0.17 2.36
CA ASP A 113 -12.93 0.67 3.71
C ASP A 113 -11.81 0.24 4.68
N ALA A 114 -11.20 -0.93 4.46
CA ALA A 114 -10.09 -1.42 5.28
C ALA A 114 -9.21 -2.41 4.50
N GLY A 115 -7.90 -2.25 4.55
CA GLY A 115 -6.93 -3.17 3.94
C GLY A 115 -6.70 -2.93 2.45
N MET A 116 -6.41 -3.99 1.72
CA MET A 116 -6.12 -3.93 0.28
C MET A 116 -7.40 -4.11 -0.55
N PRO A 117 -7.76 -3.14 -1.41
CA PRO A 117 -8.91 -3.28 -2.30
C PRO A 117 -8.73 -4.44 -3.30
N ALA A 118 -9.85 -4.89 -3.88
CA ALA A 118 -9.93 -6.02 -4.81
C ALA A 118 -9.63 -7.41 -4.20
N ILE A 119 -9.48 -7.50 -2.87
CA ILE A 119 -9.35 -8.77 -2.15
C ILE A 119 -10.54 -8.91 -1.22
N SER A 120 -11.55 -9.67 -1.61
CA SER A 120 -12.88 -9.75 -0.97
C SER A 120 -13.67 -8.43 -0.95
N ASP A 121 -13.20 -7.42 -1.70
CA ASP A 121 -13.74 -6.08 -1.80
C ASP A 121 -13.96 -5.71 -3.27
N PRO A 122 -14.77 -4.66 -3.58
CA PRO A 122 -14.90 -4.13 -4.92
C PRO A 122 -13.55 -3.71 -5.49
N GLY A 123 -13.37 -3.87 -6.83
CA GLY A 123 -12.15 -3.40 -7.49
C GLY A 123 -11.55 -4.37 -8.50
N GLN A 124 -11.76 -5.68 -8.32
CA GLN A 124 -11.23 -6.67 -9.25
C GLN A 124 -11.67 -6.39 -10.71
N ARG A 125 -12.91 -5.96 -10.91
CA ARG A 125 -13.44 -5.59 -12.23
C ARG A 125 -12.68 -4.41 -12.84
N LEU A 126 -12.48 -3.33 -12.06
CA LEU A 126 -11.74 -2.14 -12.50
C LEU A 126 -10.30 -2.48 -12.86
N VAL A 127 -9.59 -3.20 -11.99
CA VAL A 127 -8.22 -3.66 -12.24
C VAL A 127 -8.16 -4.50 -13.53
N SER A 128 -9.09 -5.44 -13.70
CA SER A 128 -9.15 -6.30 -14.89
C SER A 128 -9.42 -5.49 -16.18
N GLN A 129 -10.27 -4.47 -16.13
CA GLN A 129 -10.51 -3.59 -17.27
C GLN A 129 -9.28 -2.74 -17.59
N CYS A 130 -8.67 -2.11 -16.59
CA CYS A 130 -7.44 -1.33 -16.77
C CYS A 130 -6.34 -2.16 -17.46
N LEU A 131 -6.11 -3.38 -17.00
CA LEU A 131 -5.11 -4.26 -17.62
C LEU A 131 -5.45 -4.61 -19.08
N ARG A 132 -6.73 -4.84 -19.42
CA ARG A 132 -7.17 -5.09 -20.80
C ARG A 132 -7.01 -3.89 -21.71
N HIS A 133 -7.13 -2.68 -21.17
CA HIS A 133 -6.93 -1.41 -21.88
C HIS A 133 -5.48 -0.92 -21.87
N GLY A 134 -4.54 -1.73 -21.35
CA GLY A 134 -3.12 -1.36 -21.29
C GLY A 134 -2.80 -0.25 -20.30
N ILE A 135 -3.75 0.08 -19.42
CA ILE A 135 -3.57 1.10 -18.37
C ILE A 135 -2.68 0.52 -17.27
N LYS A 136 -1.72 1.32 -16.84
CA LYS A 136 -0.80 0.93 -15.79
C LYS A 136 -1.53 0.78 -14.44
N VAL A 137 -1.38 -0.38 -13.80
CA VAL A 137 -1.90 -0.63 -12.44
C VAL A 137 -0.73 -0.77 -11.48
N VAL A 138 -0.73 0.05 -10.42
CA VAL A 138 0.36 0.10 -9.44
C VAL A 138 -0.19 -0.21 -8.05
N PRO A 139 0.17 -1.35 -7.45
CA PRO A 139 -0.18 -1.63 -6.07
C PRO A 139 0.67 -0.76 -5.12
N ILE A 140 0.01 -0.17 -4.14
CA ILE A 140 0.61 0.53 -3.01
C ILE A 140 0.39 -0.34 -1.78
N PRO A 141 1.39 -1.11 -1.35
CA PRO A 141 1.26 -2.01 -0.21
C PRO A 141 0.82 -1.28 1.06
N GLY A 142 -0.07 -1.91 1.79
CA GLY A 142 -0.62 -1.40 3.04
C GLY A 142 -0.98 -2.52 4.00
N PRO A 143 -1.70 -2.19 5.08
CA PRO A 143 -2.14 -3.14 6.09
C PRO A 143 -2.95 -4.29 5.48
N SER A 144 -2.77 -5.48 6.06
CA SER A 144 -3.51 -6.68 5.68
C SER A 144 -3.82 -7.51 6.92
N ALA A 145 -5.10 -7.61 7.27
CA ALA A 145 -5.55 -8.37 8.44
C ALA A 145 -5.12 -9.84 8.35
N PHE A 146 -5.27 -10.44 7.16
CA PHE A 146 -4.88 -11.83 6.91
C PHE A 146 -3.39 -12.07 7.16
N VAL A 147 -2.52 -11.25 6.57
CA VAL A 147 -1.06 -11.40 6.71
C VAL A 147 -0.62 -11.13 8.14
N SER A 148 -1.19 -10.11 8.79
CA SER A 148 -0.89 -9.76 10.18
C SER A 148 -1.31 -10.87 11.15
N ALA A 149 -2.52 -11.42 10.96
CA ALA A 149 -3.01 -12.52 11.77
C ALA A 149 -2.14 -13.79 11.59
N LEU A 150 -1.76 -14.12 10.36
CA LEU A 150 -0.89 -15.26 10.09
C LEU A 150 0.50 -15.08 10.74
N ALA A 151 1.08 -13.87 10.63
CA ALA A 151 2.38 -13.58 11.23
C ALA A 151 2.37 -13.68 12.77
N ALA A 152 1.25 -13.29 13.41
CA ALA A 152 1.09 -13.31 14.86
C ALA A 152 0.57 -14.65 15.42
N SER A 153 0.09 -15.56 14.59
CA SER A 153 -0.58 -16.79 15.01
C SER A 153 0.36 -17.88 15.53
N GLY A 154 1.67 -17.80 15.23
CA GLY A 154 2.61 -18.90 15.48
C GLY A 154 2.39 -20.14 14.60
N LEU A 155 1.47 -20.08 13.64
CA LEU A 155 1.24 -21.18 12.70
C LEU A 155 2.40 -21.29 11.70
N PRO A 156 2.74 -22.50 11.23
CA PRO A 156 3.76 -22.67 10.20
C PRO A 156 3.35 -21.97 8.91
N SER A 157 4.11 -20.94 8.50
CA SER A 157 3.85 -20.13 7.32
C SER A 157 4.57 -20.62 6.05
N ALA A 158 4.98 -21.91 6.00
CA ALA A 158 5.55 -22.49 4.80
C ALA A 158 4.60 -22.36 3.59
N PRO A 159 5.09 -22.18 2.35
CA PRO A 159 4.25 -21.92 1.17
C PRO A 159 3.08 -22.88 0.99
N LYS A 160 3.27 -24.18 1.29
CA LYS A 160 2.22 -25.20 1.27
C LYS A 160 1.09 -24.99 2.30
N ASN A 161 1.34 -24.21 3.34
CA ASN A 161 0.35 -23.90 4.38
C ASN A 161 -0.39 -22.60 4.07
N ILE A 162 0.29 -21.62 3.46
CA ILE A 162 -0.32 -20.37 2.98
C ILE A 162 -1.39 -20.68 1.94
N SER A 163 -1.10 -21.58 0.99
CA SER A 163 -2.07 -21.98 -0.03
C SER A 163 -3.33 -22.64 0.57
N ARG A 164 -3.21 -23.35 1.71
CA ARG A 164 -4.36 -23.92 2.43
C ARG A 164 -5.23 -22.86 3.13
N VAL A 165 -4.64 -21.77 3.59
CA VAL A 165 -5.36 -20.68 4.25
C VAL A 165 -6.05 -19.79 3.21
N VAL A 166 -5.39 -19.55 2.06
CA VAL A 166 -5.92 -18.72 0.97
C VAL A 166 -6.96 -19.46 0.13
N ALA A 167 -6.89 -20.78 0.06
CA ALA A 167 -7.85 -21.62 -0.68
C ALA A 167 -8.45 -22.70 0.23
N PRO A 168 -9.35 -22.36 1.18
CA PRO A 168 -10.06 -23.35 1.99
C PRO A 168 -11.00 -24.15 1.08
N GLY A 169 -10.54 -25.29 0.57
CA GLY A 169 -11.28 -26.15 -0.35
C GLY A 169 -10.43 -26.97 -1.30
N ALA A 170 -9.13 -26.67 -1.41
CA ALA A 170 -8.18 -27.45 -2.20
C ALA A 170 -7.55 -28.62 -1.43
N ALA A 171 -8.10 -28.96 -0.25
CA ALA A 171 -7.63 -30.10 0.53
C ALA A 171 -8.40 -31.35 0.13
N SER A 172 -7.66 -32.32 -0.44
CA SER A 172 -8.00 -33.72 -0.73
C SER A 172 -8.95 -33.97 -1.91
N ARG A 173 -8.37 -34.19 -3.05
CA ARG A 173 -8.72 -35.34 -3.90
C ARG A 173 -7.47 -36.16 -4.12
#